data_c7b7c69fe8b75f04be50c434679bc657
#
_entry.id   c7b7c69fe8b75f04be50c434679bc657
#
_cell.length_a   1.000
_cell.length_b   1.000
_cell.length_c   1.000
_cell.angle_alpha   90.00
_cell.angle_beta   90.00
_cell.angle_gamma   90.00
#
_symmetry.space_group_name_H-M   'P 1'
#
loop_
_entity.id
_entity.type
_entity.pdbx_description
1 polymer ?
#
loop_
_entity_poly.entity_id
_entity_poly.type
_entity_poly.pdbx_seq_one_letter_code
_entity_poly.pdbx_strand_id
1 'polypeptide(L)'
;GIVDALAATTSSVYPTVVGAPEQSRPKADLGDGTTGWHFDVTLHNLGAAPATYELSSQALSEDVDGGYFTGSSTDWRGRGVEIRYSGAATAAAEGATVTVPAGGQATIGVDVTPGDQFAAFATANTPNGTFLDGFVRFASKTASQPDLTVPYLGFYGNWGKAPIFDALASEGGAHTLPSGIYNGASGNILGYNPFTKTSDLTGLPKADRYVISRSEASGAPTVLEPRTGTLRSVHTLNAAYTNAAGEKVASFTRYQNWKSGISPSTGRMTWVEEGHEPTSLDLRSDAFKGLPDGAYKLTLSAHNDGPSQVEQSISYDFRIDTVAPVVSNVTYTGEGQDMVVSFDVSDSSPLAGIDVHDPADGLWFYRYVFSDREGSLGADGTYTYHVEVPFKDIDAAWGYQGGSGSVIAHPYLLAWDYGLNHSEAATLDLPSDNPGMSEACASADGGNWVKDGAGWWYACAGGKGYLKDGWFTINGSEYLFGPSGYMATGFLKRVDGQWVYANESGALVGGWVRDGGSWYYLDPATKVMKTGWVADGGSWYYLTGSGAMATGWVNDGGSWYYLNASGKMATGWLNVGGSWYYLSPSGAMLTGTQVINGRTYVFDANGVWVR
;
A
#
# COMPACT_ATOMS: atom_id res chain seq x y z
N GLY A 1 16.52 2.17 -35.49
CA GLY A 1 16.99 2.73 -36.74
C GLY A 1 16.23 2.12 -37.93
N ILE A 2 16.17 2.83 -39.03
CA ILE A 2 15.58 2.33 -40.28
C ILE A 2 16.55 1.30 -40.88
N VAL A 3 16.03 0.12 -41.22
CA VAL A 3 16.82 -0.93 -41.88
C VAL A 3 17.02 -0.55 -43.34
N ASP A 4 18.27 -0.38 -43.77
CA ASP A 4 18.62 -0.27 -45.18
C ASP A 4 18.75 -1.66 -45.80
N ALA A 5 17.68 -2.18 -46.38
CA ALA A 5 17.64 -3.51 -46.96
C ALA A 5 18.59 -3.66 -48.17
N LEU A 6 18.81 -2.59 -48.97
CA LEU A 6 19.73 -2.63 -50.08
C LEU A 6 21.18 -2.72 -49.59
N ALA A 7 21.54 -1.90 -48.61
CA ALA A 7 22.87 -1.94 -47.99
C ALA A 7 23.13 -3.28 -47.33
N ALA A 8 22.15 -3.87 -46.64
CA ALA A 8 22.26 -5.18 -46.02
C ALA A 8 22.48 -6.32 -47.03
N THR A 9 21.94 -6.22 -48.23
CA THR A 9 22.07 -7.26 -49.27
C THR A 9 23.31 -7.08 -50.15
N THR A 10 23.92 -5.90 -50.16
CA THR A 10 25.10 -5.57 -51.00
C THR A 10 26.39 -5.54 -50.19
N SER A 11 26.35 -5.49 -48.85
CA SER A 11 27.52 -5.50 -48.03
C SER A 11 28.30 -6.81 -48.12
N SER A 12 29.57 -6.75 -48.46
CA SER A 12 30.48 -7.89 -48.30
C SER A 12 31.28 -7.83 -47.00
N VAL A 13 31.15 -6.75 -46.24
CA VAL A 13 31.82 -6.58 -44.94
C VAL A 13 30.79 -6.55 -43.82
N TYR A 14 31.08 -7.28 -42.75
CA TYR A 14 30.26 -7.29 -41.54
C TYR A 14 31.15 -7.24 -40.29
N PRO A 15 30.68 -6.60 -39.18
CA PRO A 15 31.41 -6.57 -37.91
C PRO A 15 31.01 -7.75 -37.01
N THR A 16 31.95 -8.16 -36.16
CA THR A 16 31.70 -9.00 -34.97
C THR A 16 32.40 -8.36 -33.77
N VAL A 17 31.89 -8.60 -32.56
CA VAL A 17 32.58 -8.24 -31.31
C VAL A 17 33.31 -9.49 -30.81
N VAL A 18 34.61 -9.32 -30.48
CA VAL A 18 35.41 -10.44 -29.98
C VAL A 18 34.87 -10.88 -28.61
N GLY A 19 34.72 -12.20 -28.44
CA GLY A 19 34.06 -12.79 -27.27
C GLY A 19 32.53 -13.01 -27.41
N ALA A 20 31.92 -12.45 -28.46
CA ALA A 20 30.51 -12.65 -28.77
C ALA A 20 30.27 -12.87 -30.29
N PRO A 21 30.94 -13.83 -30.93
CA PRO A 21 30.91 -14.00 -32.38
C PRO A 21 29.59 -14.48 -32.94
N GLU A 22 28.77 -15.14 -32.12
CA GLU A 22 27.46 -15.70 -32.52
C GLU A 22 26.34 -14.66 -32.58
N GLN A 23 26.61 -13.39 -32.23
CA GLN A 23 25.58 -12.35 -32.22
C GLN A 23 25.20 -11.95 -33.65
N SER A 24 23.93 -12.16 -34.02
CA SER A 24 23.36 -11.68 -35.29
C SER A 24 23.29 -10.14 -35.36
N ARG A 25 23.38 -9.46 -34.21
CA ARG A 25 23.45 -8.00 -34.06
C ARG A 25 24.61 -7.68 -33.14
N PRO A 26 25.82 -7.42 -33.68
CA PRO A 26 26.99 -7.20 -32.88
C PRO A 26 26.83 -5.96 -32.01
N LYS A 27 27.07 -6.12 -30.70
CA LYS A 27 27.08 -5.08 -29.69
C LYS A 27 28.14 -5.44 -28.65
N ALA A 28 28.80 -4.44 -28.09
CA ALA A 28 29.71 -4.64 -26.98
C ALA A 28 29.02 -4.29 -25.67
N ASP A 29 28.88 -5.29 -24.79
CA ASP A 29 28.47 -5.11 -23.41
C ASP A 29 29.75 -5.03 -22.57
N LEU A 30 30.03 -3.85 -22.00
CA LEU A 30 31.30 -3.54 -21.36
C LEU A 30 31.26 -3.80 -19.84
N GLY A 31 30.07 -4.15 -19.31
CA GLY A 31 29.89 -4.31 -17.87
C GLY A 31 29.96 -2.98 -17.12
N ASP A 32 30.39 -3.04 -15.85
CA ASP A 32 30.52 -1.87 -14.98
C ASP A 32 31.97 -1.55 -14.60
N GLY A 33 32.23 -0.28 -14.24
CA GLY A 33 33.54 0.21 -13.84
C GLY A 33 33.62 1.72 -13.91
N THR A 34 34.78 2.27 -13.44
CA THR A 34 35.01 3.73 -13.45
C THR A 34 36.35 4.11 -14.12
N THR A 35 37.16 3.12 -14.45
CA THR A 35 38.51 3.36 -15.02
C THR A 35 38.54 3.29 -16.54
N GLY A 36 37.46 2.85 -17.17
CA GLY A 36 37.34 2.69 -18.60
C GLY A 36 37.20 1.23 -19.02
N TRP A 37 36.98 1.05 -20.31
CA TRP A 37 36.70 -0.24 -20.92
C TRP A 37 37.47 -0.43 -22.21
N HIS A 38 37.77 -1.67 -22.53
CA HIS A 38 38.36 -2.10 -23.78
C HIS A 38 37.47 -3.17 -24.42
N PHE A 39 37.30 -3.08 -25.74
CA PHE A 39 36.67 -4.14 -26.53
C PHE A 39 37.25 -4.15 -27.96
N ASP A 40 37.19 -5.31 -28.58
CA ASP A 40 37.69 -5.52 -29.94
C ASP A 40 36.52 -5.75 -30.91
N VAL A 41 36.61 -5.08 -32.07
CA VAL A 41 35.68 -5.26 -33.19
C VAL A 41 36.48 -5.85 -34.36
N THR A 42 36.04 -6.99 -34.87
CA THR A 42 36.60 -7.58 -36.08
C THR A 42 35.67 -7.33 -37.27
N LEU A 43 36.23 -6.70 -38.31
CA LEU A 43 35.57 -6.58 -39.60
C LEU A 43 35.98 -7.75 -40.47
N HIS A 44 35.01 -8.49 -41.01
CA HIS A 44 35.17 -9.62 -41.92
C HIS A 44 34.79 -9.18 -43.33
N ASN A 45 35.63 -9.42 -44.33
CA ASN A 45 35.34 -9.09 -45.70
C ASN A 45 35.22 -10.36 -46.56
N LEU A 46 34.04 -10.69 -46.99
CA LEU A 46 33.76 -11.83 -47.89
C LEU A 46 33.95 -11.47 -49.37
N GLY A 47 34.18 -10.21 -49.66
CA GLY A 47 34.36 -9.70 -51.02
C GLY A 47 35.73 -9.99 -51.62
N ALA A 48 35.83 -9.94 -52.95
CA ALA A 48 37.05 -10.17 -53.71
C ALA A 48 37.98 -8.94 -53.80
N ALA A 49 37.59 -7.80 -53.24
CA ALA A 49 38.37 -6.56 -53.18
C ALA A 49 38.50 -6.07 -51.73
N PRO A 50 39.61 -5.37 -51.41
CA PRO A 50 39.76 -4.77 -50.07
C PRO A 50 38.73 -3.65 -49.87
N ALA A 51 38.28 -3.46 -48.59
CA ALA A 51 37.38 -2.41 -48.20
C ALA A 51 38.05 -1.51 -47.13
N THR A 52 37.90 -0.19 -47.28
CA THR A 52 38.48 0.79 -46.34
C THR A 52 37.40 1.59 -45.68
N TYR A 53 37.52 1.77 -44.37
CA TYR A 53 36.58 2.51 -43.51
C TYR A 53 37.34 3.57 -42.71
N GLU A 54 36.71 4.70 -42.49
CA GLU A 54 37.12 5.72 -41.54
C GLU A 54 36.36 5.53 -40.24
N LEU A 55 37.07 5.61 -39.12
CA LEU A 55 36.53 5.37 -37.77
C LEU A 55 36.06 6.68 -37.13
N SER A 56 34.90 6.64 -36.56
CA SER A 56 34.40 7.66 -35.63
C SER A 56 33.60 7.01 -34.51
N SER A 57 33.51 7.70 -33.38
CA SER A 57 32.76 7.17 -32.21
C SER A 57 31.97 8.26 -31.49
N GLN A 58 31.03 7.85 -30.69
CA GLN A 58 30.25 8.69 -29.76
C GLN A 58 30.34 8.08 -28.39
N ALA A 59 30.28 8.92 -27.34
CA ALA A 59 30.17 8.50 -25.94
C ALA A 59 29.04 9.30 -25.30
N LEU A 60 27.90 8.66 -25.11
CA LEU A 60 26.64 9.29 -24.73
C LEU A 60 26.27 8.94 -23.29
N SER A 61 25.76 9.91 -22.54
CA SER A 61 24.96 9.66 -21.35
C SER A 61 23.68 10.47 -21.37
N GLU A 62 22.65 10.00 -20.68
CA GLU A 62 21.44 10.78 -20.47
C GLU A 62 21.74 12.06 -19.68
N ASP A 63 21.06 13.15 -20.06
CA ASP A 63 21.13 14.41 -19.34
C ASP A 63 20.25 14.37 -18.09
N VAL A 64 20.67 15.11 -17.05
CA VAL A 64 19.94 15.23 -15.78
C VAL A 64 19.60 16.69 -15.53
N ASP A 65 18.33 16.97 -15.27
CA ASP A 65 17.84 18.29 -14.85
C ASP A 65 16.96 18.14 -13.62
N GLY A 66 17.23 18.94 -12.58
CA GLY A 66 16.49 18.90 -11.32
C GLY A 66 16.46 17.53 -10.62
N GLY A 67 17.46 16.67 -10.87
CA GLY A 67 17.56 15.30 -10.32
C GLY A 67 16.80 14.24 -11.11
N TYR A 68 16.24 14.57 -12.29
CA TYR A 68 15.54 13.65 -13.17
C TYR A 68 16.26 13.49 -14.49
N PHE A 69 16.26 12.26 -15.04
CA PHE A 69 16.72 12.03 -16.41
C PHE A 69 15.78 12.72 -17.40
N THR A 70 16.38 13.42 -18.36
CA THR A 70 15.65 14.05 -19.46
C THR A 70 15.62 13.11 -20.66
N GLY A 71 14.83 13.39 -21.66
CA GLY A 71 14.81 12.61 -22.91
C GLY A 71 15.99 12.95 -23.85
N SER A 72 16.96 13.74 -23.42
CA SER A 72 18.15 14.15 -24.19
C SER A 72 19.40 13.45 -23.69
N SER A 73 20.45 13.48 -24.48
CA SER A 73 21.76 12.92 -24.15
C SER A 73 22.89 13.83 -24.60
N THR A 74 23.95 13.85 -23.80
CA THR A 74 25.20 14.58 -24.10
C THR A 74 26.24 13.62 -24.67
N ASP A 75 26.89 14.03 -25.77
CA ASP A 75 28.10 13.36 -26.26
C ASP A 75 29.32 13.90 -25.53
N TRP A 76 29.93 13.05 -24.73
CA TRP A 76 31.09 13.35 -23.90
C TRP A 76 32.42 13.16 -24.61
N ARG A 77 32.42 12.65 -25.81
CA ARG A 77 33.66 12.49 -26.58
C ARG A 77 34.37 13.82 -26.73
N GLY A 78 35.63 13.86 -26.34
CA GLY A 78 36.46 15.06 -26.34
C GLY A 78 36.10 16.14 -25.32
N ARG A 79 35.11 15.88 -24.48
CA ARG A 79 34.67 16.76 -23.36
C ARG A 79 34.94 16.18 -21.99
N GLY A 80 35.10 14.89 -21.89
CA GLY A 80 35.26 14.18 -20.62
C GLY A 80 35.35 12.67 -20.79
N VAL A 81 35.27 12.18 -22.03
CA VAL A 81 35.53 10.78 -22.38
C VAL A 81 36.46 10.75 -23.56
N GLU A 82 37.56 10.03 -23.42
CA GLU A 82 38.52 9.77 -24.49
C GLU A 82 38.21 8.42 -25.12
N ILE A 83 38.22 8.38 -26.47
CA ILE A 83 38.09 7.13 -27.22
C ILE A 83 39.34 6.98 -28.06
N ARG A 84 40.03 5.85 -27.93
CA ARG A 84 41.25 5.51 -28.68
C ARG A 84 41.06 4.23 -29.45
N TYR A 85 41.71 4.16 -30.60
CA TYR A 85 41.74 2.98 -31.46
C TYR A 85 43.12 2.35 -31.44
N SER A 86 43.17 1.03 -31.64
CA SER A 86 44.38 0.23 -31.72
C SER A 86 44.22 -0.91 -32.75
N GLY A 87 45.21 -1.79 -32.84
CA GLY A 87 45.20 -2.95 -33.74
C GLY A 87 45.38 -2.55 -35.22
N ALA A 88 44.42 -2.88 -36.06
CA ALA A 88 44.44 -2.59 -37.49
C ALA A 88 44.13 -1.13 -37.87
N ALA A 89 43.79 -0.27 -36.90
CA ALA A 89 43.58 1.16 -37.14
C ALA A 89 44.88 1.88 -37.47
N THR A 90 44.84 2.82 -38.42
CA THR A 90 46.04 3.57 -38.87
C THR A 90 46.52 4.62 -37.88
N ALA A 91 45.67 5.00 -36.94
CA ALA A 91 45.96 5.94 -35.85
C ALA A 91 45.10 5.63 -34.64
N ALA A 92 45.49 6.15 -33.46
CA ALA A 92 44.75 5.97 -32.21
C ALA A 92 43.61 6.99 -32.01
N ALA A 93 43.33 7.82 -32.98
CA ALA A 93 42.41 8.95 -32.87
C ALA A 93 41.29 8.89 -33.92
N GLU A 94 40.30 9.74 -33.72
CA GLU A 94 39.21 10.00 -34.65
C GLU A 94 39.71 10.27 -36.07
N GLY A 95 39.04 9.73 -37.07
CA GLY A 95 39.43 9.81 -38.47
C GLY A 95 40.49 8.78 -38.87
N ALA A 96 40.93 7.90 -37.94
CA ALA A 96 41.74 6.75 -38.30
C ALA A 96 41.05 5.90 -39.35
N THR A 97 41.81 5.21 -40.19
CA THR A 97 41.24 4.29 -41.17
C THR A 97 41.63 2.85 -40.87
N VAL A 98 40.80 1.93 -41.33
CA VAL A 98 41.05 0.50 -41.34
C VAL A 98 40.81 -0.05 -42.74
N THR A 99 41.70 -0.86 -43.25
CA THR A 99 41.52 -1.56 -44.51
C THR A 99 41.39 -3.06 -44.25
N VAL A 100 40.27 -3.62 -44.67
CA VAL A 100 39.97 -5.05 -44.53
C VAL A 100 40.33 -5.75 -45.84
N PRO A 101 41.30 -6.66 -45.84
CA PRO A 101 41.76 -7.36 -47.06
C PRO A 101 40.62 -8.13 -47.72
N ALA A 102 40.71 -8.37 -49.02
CA ALA A 102 39.81 -9.25 -49.76
C ALA A 102 39.80 -10.65 -49.14
N GLY A 103 38.64 -11.20 -48.85
CA GLY A 103 38.47 -12.51 -48.20
C GLY A 103 39.12 -12.64 -46.81
N GLY A 104 39.50 -11.49 -46.19
CA GLY A 104 40.19 -11.45 -44.91
C GLY A 104 39.42 -10.75 -43.81
N GLN A 105 40.14 -10.42 -42.75
CA GLN A 105 39.61 -9.71 -41.59
C GLN A 105 40.60 -8.67 -41.05
N ALA A 106 40.07 -7.72 -40.28
CA ALA A 106 40.85 -6.73 -39.57
C ALA A 106 40.22 -6.48 -38.20
N THR A 107 41.02 -6.56 -37.13
CA THR A 107 40.56 -6.33 -35.76
C THR A 107 41.03 -4.98 -35.27
N ILE A 108 40.08 -4.20 -34.72
CA ILE A 108 40.32 -2.88 -34.15
C ILE A 108 39.97 -2.97 -32.65
N GLY A 109 40.94 -2.63 -31.80
CA GLY A 109 40.72 -2.39 -30.38
C GLY A 109 40.13 -0.99 -30.17
N VAL A 110 39.20 -0.88 -29.26
CA VAL A 110 38.52 0.36 -28.88
C VAL A 110 38.63 0.53 -27.37
N ASP A 111 39.33 1.59 -26.95
CA ASP A 111 39.43 1.99 -25.55
C ASP A 111 38.50 3.17 -25.28
N VAL A 112 37.59 3.03 -24.32
CA VAL A 112 36.66 4.09 -23.86
C VAL A 112 37.10 4.48 -22.45
N THR A 113 37.66 5.68 -22.27
CA THR A 113 38.24 6.12 -21.01
C THR A 113 37.51 7.35 -20.48
N PRO A 114 36.66 7.23 -19.43
CA PRO A 114 36.09 8.36 -18.71
C PRO A 114 37.19 9.18 -18.02
N GLY A 115 37.15 10.51 -18.18
CA GLY A 115 38.03 11.45 -17.52
C GLY A 115 37.33 12.27 -16.44
N ASP A 116 38.07 13.18 -15.81
CA ASP A 116 37.63 13.94 -14.64
C ASP A 116 36.32 14.71 -14.82
N GLN A 117 36.06 15.26 -16.00
CA GLN A 117 34.82 16.02 -16.25
C GLN A 117 33.58 15.12 -16.25
N PHE A 118 33.70 13.93 -16.87
CA PHE A 118 32.61 12.96 -16.84
C PHE A 118 32.41 12.38 -15.41
N ALA A 119 33.50 12.09 -14.73
CA ALA A 119 33.46 11.61 -13.34
C ALA A 119 32.80 12.63 -12.40
N ALA A 120 33.12 13.93 -12.57
CA ALA A 120 32.46 15.00 -11.80
C ALA A 120 30.94 15.08 -12.09
N PHE A 121 30.55 14.99 -13.36
CA PHE A 121 29.13 14.95 -13.74
C PHE A 121 28.42 13.75 -13.09
N ALA A 122 28.99 12.56 -13.23
CA ALA A 122 28.39 11.34 -12.67
C ALA A 122 28.25 11.41 -11.15
N THR A 123 29.27 11.90 -10.44
CA THR A 123 29.24 12.07 -8.99
C THR A 123 28.17 13.05 -8.53
N ALA A 124 28.02 14.17 -9.25
CA ALA A 124 27.09 15.21 -8.88
C ALA A 124 25.62 14.87 -9.19
N ASN A 125 25.35 14.13 -10.26
CA ASN A 125 24.00 13.95 -10.79
C ASN A 125 23.49 12.51 -10.70
N THR A 126 24.38 11.52 -10.66
CA THR A 126 24.01 10.09 -10.71
C THR A 126 24.83 9.28 -9.69
N PRO A 127 24.60 9.50 -8.37
CA PRO A 127 25.42 8.90 -7.30
C PRO A 127 25.40 7.36 -7.29
N ASN A 128 24.40 6.76 -7.90
CA ASN A 128 24.27 5.30 -8.07
C ASN A 128 24.89 4.79 -9.37
N GLY A 129 25.56 5.65 -10.13
CA GLY A 129 26.13 5.36 -11.45
C GLY A 129 25.21 5.76 -12.60
N THR A 130 25.75 5.75 -13.80
CA THR A 130 25.03 6.08 -15.04
C THR A 130 25.50 5.22 -16.20
N PHE A 131 24.66 5.03 -17.21
CA PHE A 131 25.10 4.42 -18.44
C PHE A 131 25.98 5.38 -19.24
N LEU A 132 27.05 4.82 -19.82
CA LEU A 132 27.87 5.44 -20.84
C LEU A 132 27.82 4.52 -22.05
N ASP A 133 27.06 4.90 -23.04
CA ASP A 133 26.84 4.15 -24.26
C ASP A 133 27.36 4.91 -25.49
N GLY A 134 27.31 4.27 -26.61
CA GLY A 134 27.70 4.91 -27.83
C GLY A 134 27.77 3.97 -29.02
N PHE A 135 28.41 4.49 -30.05
CA PHE A 135 28.59 3.77 -31.30
C PHE A 135 30.01 3.92 -31.79
N VAL A 136 30.61 2.83 -32.26
CA VAL A 136 31.75 2.87 -33.17
C VAL A 136 31.23 2.82 -34.58
N ARG A 137 31.47 3.86 -35.37
CA ARG A 137 31.05 3.99 -36.75
C ARG A 137 32.24 3.73 -37.67
N PHE A 138 31.99 3.00 -38.71
CA PHE A 138 32.89 2.69 -39.80
C PHE A 138 32.30 3.31 -41.09
N ALA A 139 32.70 4.54 -41.39
CA ALA A 139 32.26 5.25 -42.59
C ALA A 139 32.99 4.71 -43.80
N SER A 140 32.27 4.18 -44.77
CA SER A 140 32.88 3.54 -45.92
C SER A 140 33.63 4.55 -46.83
N LYS A 141 34.83 4.22 -47.21
CA LYS A 141 35.61 4.89 -48.26
C LYS A 141 35.62 4.10 -49.56
N THR A 142 34.91 2.96 -49.56
CA THR A 142 34.82 2.06 -50.72
C THR A 142 33.42 2.15 -51.29
N ALA A 143 33.30 2.63 -52.54
CA ALA A 143 32.03 3.02 -53.18
C ALA A 143 30.91 1.95 -53.21
N SER A 144 31.26 0.68 -53.04
CA SER A 144 30.31 -0.44 -53.06
C SER A 144 29.96 -1.00 -51.71
N GLN A 145 30.47 -0.38 -50.62
CA GLN A 145 30.23 -0.86 -49.26
C GLN A 145 29.44 0.16 -48.44
N PRO A 146 28.47 -0.27 -47.65
CA PRO A 146 27.74 0.62 -46.76
C PRO A 146 28.57 0.97 -45.51
N ASP A 147 28.17 2.02 -44.82
CA ASP A 147 28.64 2.31 -43.47
C ASP A 147 28.25 1.21 -42.51
N LEU A 148 29.10 0.92 -41.52
CA LEU A 148 28.83 -0.05 -40.47
C LEU A 148 28.84 0.66 -39.11
N THR A 149 28.09 0.10 -38.16
CA THR A 149 27.99 0.66 -36.82
C THR A 149 27.92 -0.47 -35.80
N VAL A 150 28.71 -0.38 -34.74
CA VAL A 150 28.69 -1.29 -33.60
C VAL A 150 28.33 -0.48 -32.35
N PRO A 151 27.18 -0.70 -31.72
CA PRO A 151 26.86 -0.08 -30.47
C PRO A 151 27.65 -0.70 -29.32
N TYR A 152 27.94 0.09 -28.30
CA TYR A 152 28.49 -0.37 -27.04
C TYR A 152 27.72 0.24 -25.86
N LEU A 153 27.74 -0.45 -24.71
CA LEU A 153 27.11 -0.04 -23.48
C LEU A 153 27.99 -0.40 -22.30
N GLY A 154 28.34 0.59 -21.49
CA GLY A 154 29.01 0.43 -20.21
C GLY A 154 28.22 1.10 -19.09
N PHE A 155 28.41 0.65 -17.87
CA PHE A 155 27.86 1.30 -16.69
C PHE A 155 28.98 1.95 -15.88
N TYR A 156 29.00 3.28 -15.85
CA TYR A 156 29.96 4.03 -15.04
C TYR A 156 29.55 4.03 -13.58
N GLY A 157 30.19 3.20 -12.78
CA GLY A 157 29.88 2.95 -11.38
C GLY A 157 30.07 1.49 -11.02
N ASN A 158 29.41 1.05 -9.97
CA ASN A 158 29.30 -0.36 -9.60
C ASN A 158 27.82 -0.75 -9.63
N TRP A 159 27.42 -1.53 -10.62
CA TRP A 159 26.03 -1.96 -10.81
C TRP A 159 25.47 -2.71 -9.60
N GLY A 160 26.32 -3.50 -8.93
CA GLY A 160 25.94 -4.26 -7.74
C GLY A 160 25.67 -3.40 -6.50
N LYS A 161 26.21 -2.17 -6.42
CA LYS A 161 25.99 -1.25 -5.31
C LYS A 161 24.70 -0.43 -5.44
N ALA A 162 24.15 -0.31 -6.63
CA ALA A 162 22.93 0.44 -6.82
C ALA A 162 21.78 -0.22 -6.03
N PRO A 163 20.93 0.57 -5.31
CA PRO A 163 19.91 0.02 -4.42
C PRO A 163 18.96 -0.93 -5.14
N ILE A 164 18.76 -2.11 -4.56
CA ILE A 164 17.78 -3.10 -5.01
C ILE A 164 16.45 -2.83 -4.34
N PHE A 165 16.47 -2.65 -3.03
CA PHE A 165 15.27 -2.48 -2.22
C PHE A 165 14.88 -1.02 -2.10
N ASP A 166 13.58 -0.74 -2.18
CA ASP A 166 13.02 0.54 -1.80
C ASP A 166 12.94 0.65 -0.27
N ALA A 167 12.73 1.87 0.23
CA ALA A 167 12.70 2.13 1.66
C ALA A 167 11.69 1.27 2.41
N LEU A 168 11.97 1.02 3.70
CA LEU A 168 11.03 0.36 4.59
C LEU A 168 9.81 1.24 4.83
N ALA A 169 8.63 0.62 4.88
CA ALA A 169 7.39 1.32 5.16
C ALA A 169 7.43 2.08 6.49
N SER A 170 8.14 1.53 7.50
CA SER A 170 8.33 2.16 8.81
C SER A 170 9.27 3.36 8.81
N GLU A 171 10.07 3.56 7.76
CA GLU A 171 11.03 4.66 7.65
C GLU A 171 10.52 5.80 6.75
N GLY A 172 9.60 5.50 5.84
CA GLY A 172 9.09 6.43 4.85
C GLY A 172 10.10 6.71 3.72
N GLY A 173 9.72 7.61 2.82
CA GLY A 173 10.61 8.04 1.73
C GLY A 173 10.78 7.05 0.58
N ALA A 174 9.86 6.09 0.42
CA ALA A 174 9.88 5.16 -0.70
C ALA A 174 9.76 5.90 -2.05
N HIS A 175 10.54 5.45 -3.04
CA HIS A 175 10.54 6.02 -4.39
C HIS A 175 9.39 5.46 -5.23
N THR A 176 9.04 4.20 -5.03
CA THR A 176 7.97 3.52 -5.77
C THR A 176 6.93 2.94 -4.81
N LEU A 177 7.25 1.79 -4.21
CA LEU A 177 6.44 1.14 -3.22
C LEU A 177 7.30 0.79 -2.01
N PRO A 178 6.88 1.14 -0.79
CA PRO A 178 7.64 0.82 0.41
C PRO A 178 7.70 -0.69 0.60
N SER A 179 8.86 -1.16 1.05
CA SER A 179 9.01 -2.54 1.52
C SER A 179 8.38 -2.66 2.90
N GLY A 180 7.49 -3.63 3.10
CA GLY A 180 6.76 -3.80 4.36
C GLY A 180 6.36 -5.24 4.63
N ILE A 181 5.87 -5.48 5.83
CA ILE A 181 5.25 -6.76 6.19
C ILE A 181 3.76 -6.58 6.41
N TYR A 182 3.02 -7.55 5.91
CA TYR A 182 1.57 -7.53 5.83
C TYR A 182 0.99 -8.75 6.54
N ASN A 183 -0.22 -8.60 7.02
CA ASN A 183 -1.04 -9.73 7.40
C ASN A 183 -1.55 -10.42 6.13
N GLY A 184 -1.02 -11.58 5.79
CA GLY A 184 -1.42 -12.31 4.59
C GLY A 184 -2.88 -12.78 4.61
N ALA A 185 -3.51 -12.87 5.78
CA ALA A 185 -4.91 -13.23 5.91
C ALA A 185 -5.87 -12.08 5.54
N SER A 186 -5.50 -10.82 5.86
CA SER A 186 -6.34 -9.63 5.61
C SER A 186 -5.81 -8.70 4.53
N GLY A 187 -4.53 -8.83 4.15
CA GLY A 187 -3.85 -7.92 3.23
C GLY A 187 -3.47 -6.57 3.85
N ASN A 188 -3.71 -6.34 5.14
CA ASN A 188 -3.36 -5.10 5.82
C ASN A 188 -1.88 -5.05 6.17
N ILE A 189 -1.26 -3.88 6.06
CA ILE A 189 0.12 -3.67 6.52
C ILE A 189 0.16 -3.75 8.05
N LEU A 190 1.15 -4.47 8.59
CA LEU A 190 1.39 -4.54 10.03
C LEU A 190 2.04 -3.27 10.56
N GLY A 191 1.98 -3.06 11.87
CA GLY A 191 2.57 -1.90 12.54
C GLY A 191 1.64 -0.73 12.76
N TYR A 192 0.44 -0.73 12.15
CA TYR A 192 -0.66 0.15 12.53
C TYR A 192 -1.55 -0.55 13.56
N ASN A 193 -2.25 0.26 14.37
CA ASN A 193 -3.22 -0.30 15.32
C ASN A 193 -4.34 -1.02 14.56
N PRO A 194 -4.61 -2.31 14.84
CA PRO A 194 -5.57 -3.12 14.08
C PRO A 194 -7.02 -2.63 14.19
N PHE A 195 -7.33 -1.79 15.20
CA PHE A 195 -8.65 -1.19 15.38
C PHE A 195 -8.83 0.13 14.62
N THR A 196 -7.75 0.71 14.10
CA THR A 196 -7.84 1.91 13.27
C THR A 196 -8.25 1.54 11.85
N LYS A 197 -9.29 2.20 11.33
CA LYS A 197 -9.72 1.98 9.94
C LYS A 197 -8.61 2.37 8.96
N THR A 198 -8.52 1.65 7.86
CA THR A 198 -7.51 1.92 6.81
C THR A 198 -7.58 3.35 6.26
N SER A 199 -8.78 3.96 6.23
CA SER A 199 -8.99 5.36 5.85
C SER A 199 -8.43 6.39 6.84
N ASP A 200 -8.22 5.98 8.09
CA ASP A 200 -7.86 6.86 9.20
C ASP A 200 -6.40 6.68 9.63
N LEU A 201 -5.65 5.85 8.91
CA LEU A 201 -4.23 5.62 9.17
C LEU A 201 -3.43 6.91 8.94
N THR A 202 -2.69 7.32 9.96
CA THR A 202 -1.81 8.48 9.92
C THR A 202 -0.38 8.07 10.30
N GLY A 203 0.60 8.79 9.75
CA GLY A 203 2.01 8.49 10.04
C GLY A 203 2.51 7.23 9.34
N LEU A 204 3.56 6.64 9.90
CA LEU A 204 4.20 5.43 9.39
C LEU A 204 3.88 4.22 10.30
N PRO A 205 3.87 2.99 9.74
CA PRO A 205 3.72 1.78 10.55
C PRO A 205 4.92 1.66 11.50
N LYS A 206 4.68 1.18 12.71
CA LYS A 206 5.70 1.08 13.76
C LYS A 206 6.30 -0.31 13.81
N ALA A 207 7.62 -0.40 13.71
CA ALA A 207 8.34 -1.68 13.66
C ALA A 207 8.21 -2.49 14.98
N ASP A 208 8.10 -1.83 16.12
CA ASP A 208 7.87 -2.46 17.43
C ASP A 208 6.49 -3.13 17.57
N ARG A 209 5.60 -2.90 16.58
CA ARG A 209 4.23 -3.43 16.51
C ARG A 209 4.04 -4.49 15.42
N TYR A 210 5.12 -5.02 14.90
CA TYR A 210 5.07 -6.17 14.00
C TYR A 210 4.87 -7.45 14.81
N VAL A 211 3.62 -7.77 15.12
CA VAL A 211 3.21 -8.94 15.92
C VAL A 211 2.37 -9.86 15.04
N ILE A 212 2.64 -11.15 15.11
CA ILE A 212 1.81 -12.20 14.54
C ILE A 212 1.43 -13.22 15.62
N SER A 213 0.25 -13.82 15.49
CA SER A 213 -0.30 -14.71 16.48
C SER A 213 -0.98 -15.94 15.85
N ARG A 214 -1.53 -16.82 16.69
CA ARG A 214 -2.42 -17.92 16.30
C ARG A 214 -3.88 -17.64 16.65
N SER A 215 -4.20 -16.39 17.01
CA SER A 215 -5.53 -15.98 17.39
C SER A 215 -6.57 -16.33 16.32
N GLU A 216 -7.74 -16.77 16.75
CA GLU A 216 -8.88 -17.04 15.87
C GLU A 216 -9.76 -15.80 15.63
N ALA A 217 -9.42 -14.67 16.25
CA ALA A 217 -10.12 -13.42 16.06
C ALA A 217 -10.13 -12.99 14.59
N SER A 218 -11.23 -12.41 14.17
CA SER A 218 -11.37 -11.92 12.79
C SER A 218 -10.31 -10.85 12.49
N GLY A 219 -9.53 -11.07 11.45
CA GLY A 219 -8.44 -10.17 11.06
C GLY A 219 -7.12 -10.38 11.78
N ALA A 220 -7.02 -11.39 12.67
CA ALA A 220 -5.79 -11.69 13.36
C ALA A 220 -4.61 -11.91 12.39
N PRO A 221 -3.43 -11.36 12.70
CA PRO A 221 -2.24 -11.50 11.85
C PRO A 221 -1.59 -12.86 12.04
N THR A 222 -2.15 -13.89 11.41
CA THR A 222 -1.66 -15.28 11.52
C THR A 222 -0.65 -15.64 10.44
N VAL A 223 -0.56 -14.83 9.39
CA VAL A 223 0.36 -14.99 8.26
C VAL A 223 1.18 -13.73 8.13
N LEU A 224 2.49 -13.83 8.28
CA LEU A 224 3.41 -12.75 7.96
C LEU A 224 3.77 -12.84 6.47
N GLU A 225 3.38 -11.85 5.69
CA GLU A 225 3.65 -11.74 4.26
C GLU A 225 4.57 -10.56 3.97
N PRO A 226 5.82 -10.78 3.58
CA PRO A 226 6.69 -9.71 3.14
C PRO A 226 6.29 -9.26 1.74
N ARG A 227 6.04 -7.96 1.57
CA ARG A 227 5.90 -7.32 0.26
C ARG A 227 7.07 -6.38 0.05
N THR A 228 7.84 -6.65 -0.99
CA THR A 228 9.10 -6.00 -1.23
C THR A 228 8.98 -5.01 -2.36
N GLY A 229 9.17 -3.73 -2.06
CA GLY A 229 9.42 -2.71 -3.07
C GLY A 229 10.82 -2.90 -3.63
N THR A 230 10.95 -3.09 -4.94
CA THR A 230 12.25 -3.24 -5.59
C THR A 230 12.45 -2.16 -6.64
N LEU A 231 13.60 -1.51 -6.59
CA LEU A 231 14.03 -0.49 -7.55
C LEU A 231 14.67 -1.11 -8.79
N ARG A 232 15.08 -2.39 -8.68
CA ARG A 232 15.74 -3.16 -9.74
C ARG A 232 15.20 -4.58 -9.79
N SER A 233 15.20 -5.17 -10.97
CA SER A 233 14.90 -6.59 -11.14
C SER A 233 16.06 -7.43 -10.62
N VAL A 234 15.75 -8.53 -9.96
CA VAL A 234 16.74 -9.51 -9.47
C VAL A 234 16.26 -10.92 -9.82
N HIS A 235 17.22 -11.78 -10.18
CA HIS A 235 16.88 -13.18 -10.50
C HIS A 235 16.40 -13.92 -9.26
N THR A 236 17.06 -13.71 -8.13
CA THR A 236 16.82 -14.45 -6.89
C THR A 236 16.64 -13.47 -5.72
N LEU A 237 15.56 -13.64 -4.99
CA LEU A 237 15.27 -13.00 -3.71
C LEU A 237 15.19 -14.10 -2.64
N ASN A 238 16.03 -14.02 -1.63
CA ASN A 238 16.04 -14.94 -0.51
C ASN A 238 15.35 -14.30 0.70
N ALA A 239 14.49 -15.07 1.37
CA ALA A 239 13.91 -14.71 2.66
C ALA A 239 14.38 -15.70 3.72
N ALA A 240 15.01 -15.21 4.76
CA ALA A 240 15.46 -16.01 5.89
C ALA A 240 14.81 -15.52 7.19
N TYR A 241 14.16 -16.43 7.90
CA TYR A 241 13.57 -16.19 9.20
C TYR A 241 14.49 -16.76 10.27
N THR A 242 14.85 -15.96 11.26
CA THR A 242 15.69 -16.38 12.39
C THR A 242 15.02 -16.06 13.72
N ASN A 243 15.27 -16.89 14.74
CA ASN A 243 14.86 -16.62 16.11
C ASN A 243 15.84 -15.65 16.82
N ALA A 244 15.57 -15.30 18.07
CA ALA A 244 16.42 -14.41 18.87
C ALA A 244 17.87 -14.90 19.07
N ALA A 245 18.12 -16.20 18.96
CA ALA A 245 19.47 -16.78 19.03
C ALA A 245 20.20 -16.70 17.66
N GLY A 246 19.54 -16.21 16.61
CA GLY A 246 20.08 -16.16 15.25
C GLY A 246 19.97 -17.50 14.49
N GLU A 247 19.26 -18.48 15.04
CA GLU A 247 19.05 -19.76 14.39
C GLU A 247 17.97 -19.64 13.32
N LYS A 248 18.24 -20.22 12.14
CA LYS A 248 17.30 -20.19 11.02
C LYS A 248 16.13 -21.13 11.28
N VAL A 249 14.91 -20.59 11.29
CA VAL A 249 13.66 -21.34 11.50
C VAL A 249 12.91 -21.59 10.20
N ALA A 250 13.12 -20.73 9.18
CA ALA A 250 12.59 -20.92 7.84
C ALA A 250 13.45 -20.19 6.82
N SER A 251 13.42 -20.66 5.57
CA SER A 251 13.96 -19.90 4.44
C SER A 251 13.23 -20.24 3.17
N PHE A 252 13.09 -19.21 2.31
CA PHE A 252 12.41 -19.29 1.03
C PHE A 252 13.29 -18.63 -0.03
N THR A 253 13.23 -19.12 -1.25
CA THR A 253 13.87 -18.50 -2.39
C THR A 253 12.82 -18.25 -3.46
N ARG A 254 12.78 -17.02 -3.96
CA ARG A 254 11.89 -16.57 -5.00
C ARG A 254 12.69 -16.23 -6.24
N TYR A 255 12.28 -16.73 -7.37
CA TYR A 255 12.95 -16.53 -8.65
C TYR A 255 12.21 -15.49 -9.51
N GLN A 256 12.95 -14.87 -10.45
CA GLN A 256 12.40 -13.92 -11.43
C GLN A 256 11.65 -12.73 -10.80
N ASN A 257 12.33 -12.03 -9.89
CA ASN A 257 11.77 -10.85 -9.25
C ASN A 257 12.01 -9.61 -10.11
N TRP A 258 10.93 -8.99 -10.55
CA TRP A 258 10.98 -7.77 -11.34
C TRP A 258 10.94 -6.54 -10.41
N LYS A 259 11.50 -5.43 -10.88
CA LYS A 259 11.37 -4.18 -10.12
C LYS A 259 9.90 -3.77 -9.99
N SER A 260 9.56 -3.16 -8.85
CA SER A 260 8.25 -2.54 -8.64
C SER A 260 7.98 -1.48 -9.72
N GLY A 261 6.79 -1.43 -10.24
CA GLY A 261 6.47 -0.55 -11.34
C GLY A 261 4.99 -0.45 -11.61
N ILE A 262 4.65 0.29 -12.67
CA ILE A 262 3.26 0.45 -13.10
C ILE A 262 2.84 -0.79 -13.88
N SER A 263 1.80 -1.46 -13.42
CA SER A 263 1.17 -2.56 -14.16
C SER A 263 0.61 -2.07 -15.49
N PRO A 264 1.02 -2.63 -16.62
CA PRO A 264 0.47 -2.25 -17.93
C PRO A 264 -1.04 -2.48 -18.04
N SER A 265 -1.57 -3.46 -17.30
CA SER A 265 -2.99 -3.83 -17.36
C SER A 265 -3.88 -2.95 -16.48
N THR A 266 -3.37 -2.43 -15.38
CA THR A 266 -4.17 -1.67 -14.40
C THR A 266 -3.78 -0.20 -14.29
N GLY A 267 -2.63 0.22 -14.83
CA GLY A 267 -2.07 1.56 -14.68
C GLY A 267 -1.70 1.92 -13.24
N ARG A 268 -1.66 0.96 -12.32
CA ARG A 268 -1.34 1.16 -10.92
C ARG A 268 0.05 0.64 -10.59
N MET A 269 0.67 1.27 -9.59
CA MET A 269 1.88 0.71 -9.00
C MET A 269 1.57 -0.65 -8.40
N THR A 270 2.41 -1.63 -8.70
CA THR A 270 2.27 -3.00 -8.18
C THR A 270 3.61 -3.48 -7.63
N TRP A 271 3.54 -4.26 -6.55
CA TRP A 271 4.57 -5.25 -6.27
C TRP A 271 4.43 -6.35 -7.30
N VAL A 272 5.53 -6.91 -7.73
CA VAL A 272 5.46 -7.97 -8.73
C VAL A 272 4.90 -9.24 -8.11
N GLU A 273 3.82 -9.74 -8.65
CA GLU A 273 3.02 -10.80 -8.04
C GLU A 273 2.85 -12.07 -8.90
N GLU A 274 3.35 -12.15 -10.11
CA GLU A 274 3.04 -13.30 -10.94
C GLU A 274 4.03 -14.47 -10.79
N GLY A 275 3.52 -15.64 -10.35
CA GLY A 275 4.22 -16.92 -10.40
C GLY A 275 5.09 -17.26 -9.18
N HIS A 276 4.68 -16.96 -7.95
CA HIS A 276 5.57 -16.95 -6.80
C HIS A 276 5.38 -18.10 -5.81
N GLU A 277 6.49 -18.71 -5.44
CA GLU A 277 6.60 -19.45 -4.18
C GLU A 277 6.38 -18.45 -3.02
N PRO A 278 5.49 -18.77 -2.07
CA PRO A 278 5.20 -17.89 -0.96
C PRO A 278 6.45 -17.74 -0.07
N THR A 279 6.85 -16.48 0.16
CA THR A 279 7.87 -16.16 1.17
C THR A 279 7.26 -15.94 2.56
N SER A 280 5.98 -16.23 2.70
CA SER A 280 5.17 -15.97 3.88
C SER A 280 5.39 -17.00 4.98
N LEU A 281 5.31 -16.56 6.23
CA LEU A 281 5.33 -17.41 7.41
C LEU A 281 3.89 -17.55 7.96
N ASP A 282 3.25 -18.70 7.71
CA ASP A 282 1.91 -19.00 8.21
C ASP A 282 2.00 -19.82 9.51
N LEU A 283 1.66 -19.19 10.65
CA LEU A 283 1.72 -19.82 11.97
C LEU A 283 0.66 -20.91 12.20
N ARG A 284 -0.33 -21.02 11.31
CA ARG A 284 -1.35 -22.09 11.40
C ARG A 284 -0.96 -23.32 10.59
N SER A 285 0.04 -23.21 9.71
CA SER A 285 0.52 -24.33 8.92
C SER A 285 1.23 -25.39 9.79
N ASP A 286 1.21 -26.64 9.33
CA ASP A 286 1.91 -27.73 10.01
C ASP A 286 3.42 -27.49 10.17
N ALA A 287 4.00 -26.72 9.24
CA ALA A 287 5.43 -26.40 9.27
C ALA A 287 5.82 -25.41 10.39
N PHE A 288 4.92 -24.49 10.78
CA PHE A 288 5.26 -23.37 11.65
C PHE A 288 4.39 -23.23 12.90
N LYS A 289 3.34 -24.05 13.05
CA LYS A 289 2.47 -24.01 14.24
C LYS A 289 3.18 -24.28 15.57
N GLY A 290 4.36 -24.89 15.54
CA GLY A 290 5.19 -25.19 16.70
C GLY A 290 6.27 -24.16 17.03
N LEU A 291 6.37 -23.04 16.30
CA LEU A 291 7.32 -21.99 16.61
C LEU A 291 6.97 -21.35 17.96
N PRO A 292 7.94 -21.21 18.88
CA PRO A 292 7.69 -20.60 20.19
C PRO A 292 7.43 -19.09 20.06
N ASP A 293 6.76 -18.53 21.07
CA ASP A 293 6.64 -17.08 21.22
C ASP A 293 8.00 -16.44 21.45
N GLY A 294 8.16 -15.20 20.98
CA GLY A 294 9.42 -14.46 21.12
C GLY A 294 9.75 -13.57 19.95
N ALA A 295 10.94 -13.01 20.00
CA ALA A 295 11.47 -12.14 18.96
C ALA A 295 12.04 -12.95 17.79
N TYR A 296 11.76 -12.50 16.59
CA TYR A 296 12.23 -13.06 15.33
C TYR A 296 12.70 -11.95 14.40
N LYS A 297 13.49 -12.34 13.41
CA LYS A 297 13.93 -11.46 12.35
C LYS A 297 13.68 -12.11 10.99
N LEU A 298 13.09 -11.36 10.08
CA LEU A 298 13.05 -11.66 8.66
C LEU A 298 14.16 -10.86 7.98
N THR A 299 15.02 -11.51 7.22
CA THR A 299 15.99 -10.88 6.33
C THR A 299 15.67 -11.25 4.89
N LEU A 300 15.47 -10.24 4.06
CA LEU A 300 15.35 -10.37 2.61
C LEU A 300 16.69 -9.99 2.00
N SER A 301 17.28 -10.86 1.18
CA SER A 301 18.54 -10.57 0.50
C SER A 301 18.47 -10.91 -0.99
N ALA A 302 19.17 -10.12 -1.78
CA ALA A 302 19.25 -10.28 -3.23
C ALA A 302 20.53 -9.63 -3.76
N HIS A 303 20.92 -9.99 -4.99
CA HIS A 303 21.93 -9.30 -5.76
C HIS A 303 21.42 -9.01 -7.18
N ASN A 304 21.98 -7.99 -7.80
CA ASN A 304 21.68 -7.66 -9.19
C ASN A 304 22.31 -8.68 -10.15
N ASP A 305 21.67 -8.87 -11.30
CA ASP A 305 22.21 -9.66 -12.41
C ASP A 305 23.29 -8.87 -13.17
N GLY A 306 24.43 -8.69 -12.58
CA GLY A 306 25.53 -7.96 -13.17
C GLY A 306 26.87 -8.58 -12.82
N PRO A 307 27.98 -8.13 -13.43
CA PRO A 307 29.30 -8.68 -13.14
C PRO A 307 29.74 -8.46 -11.68
N SER A 308 29.28 -7.39 -11.05
CA SER A 308 29.56 -7.06 -9.66
C SER A 308 28.40 -7.48 -8.76
N GLN A 309 28.34 -8.76 -8.42
CA GLN A 309 27.27 -9.33 -7.59
C GLN A 309 27.47 -8.97 -6.11
N VAL A 310 27.01 -7.78 -5.71
CA VAL A 310 27.01 -7.36 -4.31
C VAL A 310 25.66 -7.73 -3.70
N GLU A 311 25.69 -8.58 -2.67
CA GLU A 311 24.48 -8.91 -1.92
C GLU A 311 24.02 -7.68 -1.11
N GLN A 312 22.74 -7.36 -1.23
CA GLN A 312 22.06 -6.32 -0.45
C GLN A 312 20.93 -6.95 0.33
N SER A 313 20.62 -6.39 1.49
CA SER A 313 19.55 -6.92 2.33
C SER A 313 18.78 -5.82 3.04
N ILE A 314 17.50 -6.12 3.32
CA ILE A 314 16.67 -5.39 4.29
C ILE A 314 16.16 -6.39 5.32
N SER A 315 15.85 -5.91 6.51
CA SER A 315 15.35 -6.79 7.56
C SER A 315 14.24 -6.15 8.37
N TYR A 316 13.41 -7.03 8.94
CA TYR A 316 12.31 -6.68 9.82
C TYR A 316 12.45 -7.49 11.10
N ASP A 317 12.45 -6.83 12.24
CA ASP A 317 12.24 -7.47 13.52
C ASP A 317 10.72 -7.60 13.73
N PHE A 318 10.26 -8.77 14.17
CA PHE A 318 8.87 -9.04 14.47
C PHE A 318 8.76 -9.98 15.67
N ARG A 319 7.55 -10.12 16.19
CA ARG A 319 7.29 -10.98 17.33
C ARG A 319 6.22 -12.01 16.99
N ILE A 320 6.42 -13.23 17.44
CA ILE A 320 5.34 -14.21 17.59
C ILE A 320 4.84 -14.08 19.03
N ASP A 321 3.56 -13.82 19.19
CA ASP A 321 2.90 -13.70 20.49
C ASP A 321 1.52 -14.37 20.45
N THR A 322 1.35 -15.36 21.30
CA THR A 322 0.10 -16.10 21.46
C THR A 322 -0.44 -15.99 22.89
N VAL A 323 0.25 -15.20 23.73
CA VAL A 323 -0.15 -14.94 25.11
C VAL A 323 -1.24 -13.86 25.11
N ALA A 324 -2.26 -14.08 25.90
CA ALA A 324 -3.33 -13.10 26.06
C ALA A 324 -2.92 -11.99 27.03
N PRO A 325 -3.33 -10.74 26.81
CA PRO A 325 -3.19 -9.67 27.78
C PRO A 325 -3.85 -10.00 29.12
N VAL A 326 -3.34 -9.40 30.20
CA VAL A 326 -3.88 -9.57 31.55
C VAL A 326 -4.44 -8.26 32.05
N VAL A 327 -5.73 -8.25 32.40
CA VAL A 327 -6.40 -7.13 33.08
C VAL A 327 -6.32 -7.33 34.58
N SER A 328 -5.92 -6.30 35.32
CA SER A 328 -5.77 -6.34 36.77
C SER A 328 -6.13 -5.00 37.41
N ASN A 329 -6.22 -4.97 38.76
CA ASN A 329 -6.42 -3.76 39.54
C ASN A 329 -7.64 -2.92 39.14
N VAL A 330 -8.73 -3.56 38.77
CA VAL A 330 -9.98 -2.83 38.41
C VAL A 330 -10.51 -2.11 39.66
N THR A 331 -10.63 -0.80 39.57
CA THR A 331 -11.09 0.08 40.65
C THR A 331 -12.06 1.12 40.10
N TYR A 332 -12.87 1.67 41.00
CA TYR A 332 -13.90 2.65 40.69
C TYR A 332 -13.72 3.86 41.59
N THR A 333 -13.70 5.07 41.00
CA THR A 333 -13.66 6.35 41.71
C THR A 333 -14.77 7.27 41.24
N GLY A 334 -15.34 8.08 42.14
CA GLY A 334 -16.52 8.89 41.83
C GLY A 334 -17.82 8.10 41.93
N GLU A 335 -18.94 8.74 41.62
CA GLU A 335 -20.28 8.17 41.67
C GLU A 335 -21.09 8.61 40.45
N GLY A 336 -22.06 7.78 40.00
CA GLY A 336 -22.94 8.08 38.90
C GLY A 336 -22.18 8.36 37.59
N GLN A 337 -22.54 9.42 36.88
CA GLN A 337 -21.91 9.83 35.61
C GLN A 337 -20.47 10.33 35.78
N ASP A 338 -20.08 10.71 37.00
CA ASP A 338 -18.70 11.15 37.31
C ASP A 338 -17.79 9.97 37.71
N MET A 339 -18.33 8.73 37.69
CA MET A 339 -17.54 7.54 37.94
C MET A 339 -16.46 7.37 36.87
N VAL A 340 -15.28 6.99 37.31
CA VAL A 340 -14.16 6.57 36.44
C VAL A 340 -13.80 5.12 36.80
N VAL A 341 -13.75 4.28 35.79
CA VAL A 341 -13.22 2.90 35.89
C VAL A 341 -11.74 2.97 35.60
N SER A 342 -10.91 2.52 36.54
CA SER A 342 -9.44 2.46 36.35
C SER A 342 -8.99 1.02 36.46
N PHE A 343 -8.06 0.61 35.64
CA PHE A 343 -7.46 -0.74 35.64
C PHE A 343 -6.10 -0.73 34.96
N ASP A 344 -5.32 -1.76 35.25
CA ASP A 344 -4.04 -2.00 34.59
C ASP A 344 -4.18 -3.14 33.59
N VAL A 345 -3.50 -3.00 32.44
CA VAL A 345 -3.37 -4.07 31.46
C VAL A 345 -1.90 -4.32 31.21
N SER A 346 -1.49 -5.58 31.22
CA SER A 346 -0.11 -5.96 30.94
C SER A 346 -0.02 -7.06 29.90
N ASP A 347 1.03 -7.02 29.08
CA ASP A 347 1.30 -8.02 28.05
C ASP A 347 2.78 -8.04 27.67
N SER A 348 3.21 -9.13 27.02
CA SER A 348 4.52 -9.26 26.39
C SER A 348 4.63 -8.49 25.07
N SER A 349 3.52 -8.11 24.46
CA SER A 349 3.38 -7.31 23.23
C SER A 349 2.73 -5.96 23.51
N PRO A 350 2.92 -4.95 22.62
CA PRO A 350 2.14 -3.72 22.70
C PRO A 350 0.63 -4.01 22.61
N LEU A 351 -0.16 -3.22 23.35
CA LEU A 351 -1.62 -3.35 23.37
C LEU A 351 -2.26 -2.49 22.30
N ALA A 352 -3.30 -3.02 21.63
CA ALA A 352 -4.07 -2.35 20.61
C ALA A 352 -5.21 -1.49 21.18
N GLY A 353 -5.90 -2.00 22.19
CA GLY A 353 -7.03 -1.32 22.83
C GLY A 353 -7.80 -2.20 23.77
N ILE A 354 -8.93 -1.68 24.21
CA ILE A 354 -9.91 -2.43 25.00
C ILE A 354 -11.28 -2.34 24.36
N ASP A 355 -12.09 -3.37 24.57
CA ASP A 355 -13.53 -3.40 24.23
C ASP A 355 -14.36 -3.66 25.48
N VAL A 356 -15.50 -3.00 25.57
CA VAL A 356 -16.55 -3.33 26.54
C VAL A 356 -17.73 -3.98 25.82
N HIS A 357 -18.12 -5.12 26.30
CA HIS A 357 -19.10 -6.00 25.66
C HIS A 357 -20.39 -6.14 26.47
N ASP A 358 -21.51 -6.29 25.77
CA ASP A 358 -22.79 -6.69 26.34
C ASP A 358 -22.75 -8.20 26.65
N PRO A 359 -22.97 -8.62 27.90
CA PRO A 359 -23.02 -10.04 28.23
C PRO A 359 -24.22 -10.77 27.62
N ALA A 360 -25.28 -10.06 27.15
CA ALA A 360 -26.48 -10.67 26.59
C ALA A 360 -26.26 -11.23 25.20
N ASP A 361 -25.47 -10.55 24.34
CA ASP A 361 -25.22 -10.95 22.96
C ASP A 361 -23.73 -11.09 22.61
N GLY A 362 -22.84 -10.71 23.54
CA GLY A 362 -21.39 -10.76 23.36
C GLY A 362 -20.83 -9.72 22.40
N LEU A 363 -21.64 -8.77 21.93
CA LEU A 363 -21.18 -7.71 21.03
C LEU A 363 -20.52 -6.58 21.82
N TRP A 364 -19.44 -6.02 21.27
CA TRP A 364 -18.83 -4.85 21.85
C TRP A 364 -19.65 -3.59 21.51
N PHE A 365 -19.74 -2.69 22.45
CA PHE A 365 -20.41 -1.41 22.27
C PHE A 365 -19.53 -0.21 22.57
N TYR A 366 -18.44 -0.39 23.33
CA TYR A 366 -17.44 0.64 23.58
C TYR A 366 -16.06 0.12 23.21
N ARG A 367 -15.25 0.95 22.56
CA ARG A 367 -13.86 0.65 22.22
C ARG A 367 -12.96 1.83 22.53
N TYR A 368 -11.92 1.58 23.30
CA TYR A 368 -10.82 2.51 23.51
C TYR A 368 -9.60 2.01 22.76
N VAL A 369 -9.07 2.84 21.86
CA VAL A 369 -7.88 2.52 21.05
C VAL A 369 -6.68 3.18 21.68
N PHE A 370 -5.67 2.39 22.04
CA PHE A 370 -4.45 2.93 22.63
C PHE A 370 -3.66 3.78 21.65
N SER A 371 -3.22 4.95 22.13
CA SER A 371 -2.33 5.84 21.40
C SER A 371 -0.86 5.44 21.60
N ASP A 372 0.02 6.02 20.79
CA ASP A 372 1.47 5.79 20.85
C ASP A 372 2.15 6.25 22.15
N ARG A 373 1.44 7.02 22.97
CA ARG A 373 1.98 7.64 24.18
C ARG A 373 1.57 6.91 25.46
N GLU A 374 0.68 5.94 25.30
CA GLU A 374 0.18 5.15 26.43
C GLU A 374 1.01 3.87 26.58
N GLY A 375 1.22 3.47 27.79
CA GLY A 375 1.98 2.29 28.17
C GLY A 375 3.46 2.55 28.43
N SER A 376 4.03 1.68 29.23
CA SER A 376 5.44 1.63 29.57
C SER A 376 5.98 0.21 29.35
N LEU A 377 7.21 0.13 28.83
CA LEU A 377 7.92 -1.14 28.69
C LEU A 377 8.83 -1.33 29.89
N GLY A 378 8.56 -2.36 30.68
CA GLY A 378 9.39 -2.76 31.82
C GLY A 378 10.73 -3.37 31.39
N ALA A 379 11.67 -3.42 32.32
CA ALA A 379 12.98 -4.05 32.09
C ALA A 379 12.89 -5.56 31.83
N ASP A 380 11.78 -6.18 32.21
CA ASP A 380 11.43 -7.59 31.98
C ASP A 380 10.81 -7.86 30.61
N GLY A 381 10.62 -6.80 29.80
CA GLY A 381 10.00 -6.89 28.49
C GLY A 381 8.47 -6.86 28.49
N THR A 382 7.84 -6.58 29.63
CA THR A 382 6.39 -6.48 29.76
C THR A 382 5.92 -5.06 29.50
N TYR A 383 4.92 -4.90 28.65
CA TYR A 383 4.20 -3.66 28.44
C TYR A 383 3.12 -3.53 29.53
N THR A 384 3.03 -2.36 30.17
CA THR A 384 2.00 -2.07 31.17
C THR A 384 1.30 -0.76 30.82
N TYR A 385 -0.02 -0.79 30.82
CA TYR A 385 -0.90 0.34 30.56
C TYR A 385 -1.78 0.57 31.76
N HIS A 386 -1.83 1.81 32.24
CA HIS A 386 -2.83 2.25 33.20
C HIS A 386 -3.95 2.97 32.45
N VAL A 387 -5.17 2.47 32.57
CA VAL A 387 -6.31 2.93 31.78
C VAL A 387 -7.36 3.53 32.72
N GLU A 388 -7.82 4.71 32.39
CA GLU A 388 -8.95 5.38 33.04
C GLU A 388 -10.05 5.65 32.02
N VAL A 389 -11.22 5.09 32.22
CA VAL A 389 -12.38 5.26 31.34
C VAL A 389 -13.50 5.90 32.12
N PRO A 390 -13.94 7.13 31.77
CA PRO A 390 -15.12 7.72 32.38
C PRO A 390 -16.36 6.90 32.06
N PHE A 391 -17.19 6.61 33.07
CA PHE A 391 -18.43 5.87 32.91
C PHE A 391 -19.36 6.51 31.86
N LYS A 392 -19.44 7.83 31.83
CA LYS A 392 -20.25 8.58 30.82
C LYS A 392 -19.90 8.22 29.37
N ASP A 393 -18.64 7.85 29.09
CA ASP A 393 -18.20 7.49 27.74
C ASP A 393 -18.67 6.06 27.40
N ILE A 394 -18.65 5.15 28.37
CA ILE A 394 -19.20 3.79 28.25
C ILE A 394 -20.71 3.85 28.09
N ASP A 395 -21.41 4.65 28.88
CA ASP A 395 -22.86 4.82 28.87
C ASP A 395 -23.35 5.47 27.55
N ALA A 396 -22.65 6.51 27.07
CA ALA A 396 -22.93 7.12 25.78
C ALA A 396 -22.75 6.14 24.61
N ALA A 397 -21.71 5.33 24.65
CA ALA A 397 -21.46 4.31 23.63
C ALA A 397 -22.52 3.20 23.65
N TRP A 398 -23.00 2.81 24.82
CA TRP A 398 -24.11 1.87 24.94
C TRP A 398 -25.39 2.40 24.28
N GLY A 399 -25.78 3.62 24.58
CA GLY A 399 -26.93 4.26 23.94
C GLY A 399 -26.80 4.34 22.41
N TYR A 400 -25.60 4.58 21.92
CA TYR A 400 -25.30 4.63 20.49
C TYR A 400 -25.49 3.28 19.77
N GLN A 401 -25.14 2.16 20.41
CA GLN A 401 -25.28 0.82 19.82
C GLN A 401 -26.73 0.28 19.87
N GLY A 402 -27.65 1.00 20.49
CA GLY A 402 -29.06 0.58 20.56
C GLY A 402 -29.22 -0.69 21.37
N GLY A 403 -28.71 -0.68 22.57
CA GLY A 403 -28.69 -1.81 23.46
C GLY A 403 -30.01 -2.58 23.53
N SER A 404 -29.96 -3.86 23.71
CA SER A 404 -31.06 -4.83 23.59
C SER A 404 -32.15 -4.75 24.67
N GLY A 405 -32.42 -3.58 25.23
CA GLY A 405 -33.53 -3.37 26.18
C GLY A 405 -33.40 -4.04 27.54
N SER A 406 -32.34 -4.79 27.79
CA SER A 406 -31.96 -5.32 29.09
C SER A 406 -30.86 -4.47 29.69
N VAL A 407 -30.99 -4.14 30.96
CA VAL A 407 -29.97 -3.47 31.77
C VAL A 407 -28.67 -4.22 31.62
N ILE A 408 -27.62 -3.56 31.16
CA ILE A 408 -26.27 -4.12 31.27
C ILE A 408 -25.92 -4.05 32.76
N ALA A 409 -26.30 -5.04 33.51
CA ALA A 409 -25.96 -5.08 34.92
C ALA A 409 -24.45 -5.24 35.13
N HIS A 410 -23.78 -5.95 34.25
CA HIS A 410 -22.35 -6.29 34.39
C HIS A 410 -21.73 -6.48 33.01
N PRO A 411 -21.44 -5.42 32.25
CA PRO A 411 -20.69 -5.55 31.01
C PRO A 411 -19.30 -6.09 31.32
N TYR A 412 -18.66 -6.72 30.34
CA TYR A 412 -17.31 -7.20 30.51
C TYR A 412 -16.34 -6.54 29.57
N LEU A 413 -15.13 -6.38 30.03
CA LEU A 413 -14.02 -5.77 29.32
C LEU A 413 -13.08 -6.85 28.76
N LEU A 414 -12.65 -6.69 27.52
CA LEU A 414 -11.56 -7.42 26.91
C LEU A 414 -10.45 -6.45 26.53
N ALA A 415 -9.22 -6.78 26.88
CA ALA A 415 -8.02 -6.08 26.38
C ALA A 415 -7.42 -6.87 25.23
N TRP A 416 -6.92 -6.16 24.20
CA TRP A 416 -6.41 -6.72 22.97
C TRP A 416 -4.98 -6.26 22.71
N ASP A 417 -4.11 -7.18 22.30
CA ASP A 417 -2.78 -6.88 21.79
C ASP A 417 -2.77 -6.67 20.26
N TYR A 418 -1.61 -6.40 19.68
CA TYR A 418 -1.44 -6.26 18.23
C TYR A 418 -1.53 -7.59 17.46
N GLY A 419 -1.39 -8.72 18.12
CA GLY A 419 -1.64 -10.07 17.61
C GLY A 419 -3.12 -10.43 17.57
N LEU A 420 -3.99 -9.55 18.10
CA LEU A 420 -5.40 -9.80 18.35
C LEU A 420 -5.65 -11.02 19.26
N ASN A 421 -4.74 -11.28 20.21
CA ASN A 421 -5.06 -12.06 21.40
C ASN A 421 -5.83 -11.16 22.37
N HIS A 422 -6.79 -11.71 23.09
CA HIS A 422 -7.55 -10.94 24.06
C HIS A 422 -7.48 -11.55 25.46
N SER A 423 -7.62 -10.70 26.47
CA SER A 423 -7.68 -11.09 27.87
C SER A 423 -8.86 -12.01 28.18
N GLU A 424 -8.84 -12.66 29.33
CA GLU A 424 -10.06 -13.13 29.96
C GLU A 424 -11.03 -11.96 30.19
N ALA A 425 -12.33 -12.25 30.21
CA ALA A 425 -13.36 -11.26 30.44
C ALA A 425 -13.30 -10.72 31.87
N ALA A 426 -13.07 -9.42 32.01
CA ALA A 426 -13.16 -8.72 33.30
C ALA A 426 -14.53 -8.07 33.44
N THR A 427 -15.36 -8.59 34.32
CA THR A 427 -16.69 -8.01 34.58
C THR A 427 -16.56 -6.64 35.24
N LEU A 428 -17.33 -5.65 34.74
CA LEU A 428 -17.36 -4.31 35.28
C LEU A 428 -18.64 -4.09 36.12
N ASP A 429 -18.47 -3.60 37.34
CA ASP A 429 -19.59 -3.21 38.21
C ASP A 429 -19.94 -1.73 37.96
N LEU A 430 -20.68 -1.49 36.88
CA LEU A 430 -21.09 -0.15 36.48
C LEU A 430 -22.46 0.22 37.10
N PRO A 431 -22.72 1.51 37.35
CA PRO A 431 -24.04 1.94 37.82
C PRO A 431 -25.08 1.59 36.76
N SER A 432 -26.09 0.87 37.18
CA SER A 432 -27.25 0.53 36.33
C SER A 432 -28.31 1.64 36.26
N ASP A 433 -28.21 2.64 37.14
CA ASP A 433 -29.22 3.67 37.31
C ASP A 433 -28.62 5.08 37.45
N ASN A 434 -29.36 6.09 37.01
CA ASN A 434 -29.05 7.48 37.29
C ASN A 434 -29.19 7.74 38.81
N PRO A 435 -28.14 8.20 39.52
CA PRO A 435 -28.13 8.32 40.99
C PRO A 435 -29.15 9.33 41.56
N GLY A 436 -29.81 10.13 40.74
CA GLY A 436 -30.88 11.03 41.16
C GLY A 436 -32.30 10.44 41.08
N MET A 437 -32.47 9.17 40.65
CA MET A 437 -33.76 8.59 40.32
C MET A 437 -33.95 7.20 40.93
N SER A 438 -35.07 6.98 41.55
CA SER A 438 -35.32 5.78 42.37
C SER A 438 -36.11 4.66 41.65
N GLU A 439 -36.75 4.92 40.54
CA GLU A 439 -37.59 3.93 39.86
C GLU A 439 -37.67 4.17 38.34
N ALA A 440 -37.65 3.08 37.52
CA ALA A 440 -37.97 3.13 36.11
C ALA A 440 -39.47 3.16 35.89
N CYS A 441 -39.96 3.89 34.91
CA CYS A 441 -41.36 3.87 34.51
C CYS A 441 -41.56 3.16 33.16
N ALA A 442 -42.73 2.56 33.01
CA ALA A 442 -43.06 1.75 31.84
C ALA A 442 -43.57 2.57 30.64
N SER A 443 -43.90 3.84 30.81
CA SER A 443 -44.42 4.69 29.74
C SER A 443 -44.05 6.16 29.91
N ALA A 444 -44.08 6.89 28.79
CA ALA A 444 -43.82 8.33 28.75
C ALA A 444 -45.04 9.21 29.05
N ASP A 445 -46.19 8.59 29.43
CA ASP A 445 -47.45 9.30 29.56
C ASP A 445 -47.42 10.35 30.69
N GLY A 446 -47.64 11.60 30.32
CA GLY A 446 -47.77 12.72 31.28
C GLY A 446 -46.43 13.14 31.96
N GLY A 447 -45.32 12.63 31.50
CA GLY A 447 -43.99 13.02 31.99
C GLY A 447 -43.45 14.31 31.36
N ASN A 448 -42.22 14.65 31.68
CA ASN A 448 -41.56 15.84 31.16
C ASN A 448 -40.04 15.66 30.96
N TRP A 449 -39.48 16.36 30.00
CA TRP A 449 -38.08 16.40 29.76
C TRP A 449 -37.33 17.18 30.85
N VAL A 450 -36.22 16.63 31.28
CA VAL A 450 -35.30 17.24 32.26
C VAL A 450 -33.88 17.23 31.66
N LYS A 451 -33.13 18.32 31.88
CA LYS A 451 -31.74 18.43 31.53
C LYS A 451 -30.89 18.66 32.76
N ASP A 452 -29.87 17.93 32.97
CA ASP A 452 -28.84 18.12 33.99
C ASP A 452 -27.44 18.27 33.41
N GLY A 453 -26.41 18.13 34.21
CA GLY A 453 -25.00 18.25 33.76
C GLY A 453 -24.54 17.13 32.84
N ALA A 454 -25.18 15.93 32.92
CA ALA A 454 -24.80 14.76 32.15
C ALA A 454 -25.58 14.63 30.82
N GLY A 455 -26.84 15.15 30.77
CA GLY A 455 -27.61 15.02 29.53
C GLY A 455 -29.10 15.32 29.68
N TRP A 456 -29.88 14.89 28.69
CA TRP A 456 -31.32 14.91 28.70
C TRP A 456 -31.88 13.57 29.16
N TRP A 457 -32.89 13.59 30.02
CA TRP A 457 -33.63 12.43 30.45
C TRP A 457 -35.13 12.78 30.59
N TYR A 458 -35.99 11.79 30.73
CA TYR A 458 -37.42 12.00 30.78
C TYR A 458 -37.99 11.53 32.11
N ALA A 459 -38.46 12.49 32.90
CA ALA A 459 -39.15 12.21 34.16
C ALA A 459 -40.56 11.74 33.91
N CYS A 460 -40.99 10.69 34.61
CA CYS A 460 -42.35 10.15 34.53
C CYS A 460 -43.38 11.05 35.23
N ALA A 461 -44.63 10.87 34.91
CA ALA A 461 -45.75 11.58 35.54
C ALA A 461 -45.74 11.43 37.08
N GLY A 462 -45.97 12.56 37.76
CA GLY A 462 -45.98 12.60 39.21
C GLY A 462 -44.62 12.62 39.90
N GLY A 463 -43.52 12.81 39.16
CA GLY A 463 -42.17 12.92 39.69
C GLY A 463 -41.61 11.63 40.26
N LYS A 464 -42.16 10.49 39.89
CA LYS A 464 -41.72 9.16 40.32
C LYS A 464 -41.08 8.40 39.17
N GLY A 465 -39.77 8.34 39.17
CA GLY A 465 -39.05 7.56 38.19
C GLY A 465 -38.75 8.28 36.86
N TYR A 466 -38.14 7.56 35.94
CA TYR A 466 -37.64 8.04 34.67
C TYR A 466 -37.67 6.93 33.61
N LEU A 467 -37.63 7.32 32.31
CA LEU A 467 -37.50 6.35 31.21
C LEU A 467 -36.06 5.86 31.12
N LYS A 468 -35.86 4.55 31.01
CA LYS A 468 -34.57 3.91 30.80
C LYS A 468 -34.69 2.61 30.01
N ASP A 469 -33.57 2.10 29.55
CA ASP A 469 -33.42 0.77 28.97
C ASP A 469 -34.36 0.49 27.82
N GLY A 470 -34.56 1.41 26.88
CA GLY A 470 -35.44 1.08 25.79
C GLY A 470 -35.89 2.23 24.90
N TRP A 471 -36.65 1.84 23.91
CA TRP A 471 -37.31 2.73 22.96
C TRP A 471 -38.66 3.19 23.48
N PHE A 472 -38.86 4.50 23.48
CA PHE A 472 -40.12 5.10 23.95
C PHE A 472 -40.64 6.14 22.94
N THR A 473 -41.93 6.17 22.75
CA THR A 473 -42.57 7.20 21.93
C THR A 473 -43.02 8.35 22.81
N ILE A 474 -42.49 9.53 22.58
CA ILE A 474 -42.86 10.76 23.31
C ILE A 474 -43.35 11.78 22.29
N ASN A 475 -44.60 12.23 22.45
CA ASN A 475 -45.25 13.18 21.54
C ASN A 475 -45.12 12.81 20.04
N GLY A 476 -45.23 11.50 19.73
CA GLY A 476 -45.17 10.97 18.37
C GLY A 476 -43.75 10.80 17.77
N SER A 477 -42.70 11.09 18.53
CA SER A 477 -41.31 10.82 18.16
C SER A 477 -40.75 9.70 19.00
N GLU A 478 -39.90 8.84 18.39
CA GLU A 478 -39.21 7.74 19.08
C GLU A 478 -37.87 8.23 19.62
N TYR A 479 -37.56 7.82 20.84
CA TYR A 479 -36.33 8.11 21.57
C TYR A 479 -35.78 6.82 22.20
N LEU A 480 -34.48 6.69 22.24
CA LEU A 480 -33.79 5.65 23.00
C LEU A 480 -33.26 6.24 24.29
N PHE A 481 -33.49 5.58 25.40
CA PHE A 481 -32.87 5.88 26.68
C PHE A 481 -31.99 4.72 27.10
N GLY A 482 -30.74 5.05 27.48
CA GLY A 482 -29.79 4.09 28.00
C GLY A 482 -30.11 3.60 29.41
N PRO A 483 -29.30 2.71 29.96
CA PRO A 483 -29.47 2.14 31.31
C PRO A 483 -29.46 3.22 32.40
N SER A 484 -28.67 4.25 32.23
CA SER A 484 -28.62 5.41 33.14
C SER A 484 -29.80 6.38 33.01
N GLY A 485 -30.70 6.13 32.03
CA GLY A 485 -31.86 6.97 31.79
C GLY A 485 -31.63 8.21 30.97
N TYR A 486 -30.41 8.40 30.44
CA TYR A 486 -30.15 9.50 29.52
C TYR A 486 -30.53 9.16 28.09
N MET A 487 -31.00 10.18 27.39
CA MET A 487 -31.43 10.10 26.00
C MET A 487 -30.22 9.91 25.09
N ALA A 488 -30.28 8.92 24.24
CA ALA A 488 -29.24 8.65 23.23
C ALA A 488 -29.40 9.52 22.00
N THR A 489 -28.24 9.85 21.34
CA THR A 489 -28.17 10.63 20.10
C THR A 489 -27.18 9.96 19.12
N GLY A 490 -27.20 10.37 17.86
CA GLY A 490 -26.34 9.78 16.84
C GLY A 490 -26.92 8.54 16.19
N PHE A 491 -26.05 7.65 15.68
CA PHE A 491 -26.48 6.36 15.13
C PHE A 491 -26.83 5.39 16.24
N LEU A 492 -28.02 4.83 16.13
CA LEU A 492 -28.59 3.90 17.09
C LEU A 492 -29.04 2.64 16.36
N LYS A 493 -28.91 1.48 17.01
CA LYS A 493 -29.30 0.20 16.43
C LYS A 493 -30.60 -0.26 17.09
N ARG A 494 -31.62 -0.58 16.30
CA ARG A 494 -32.86 -1.15 16.79
C ARG A 494 -32.72 -2.65 17.12
N VAL A 495 -33.64 -3.18 17.91
CA VAL A 495 -33.68 -4.61 18.33
C VAL A 495 -33.71 -5.57 17.13
N ASP A 496 -34.26 -5.14 15.98
CA ASP A 496 -34.27 -5.89 14.72
C ASP A 496 -32.97 -5.79 13.92
N GLY A 497 -31.94 -5.13 14.50
CA GLY A 497 -30.63 -4.95 13.87
C GLY A 497 -30.55 -3.78 12.90
N GLN A 498 -31.61 -3.02 12.67
CA GLN A 498 -31.64 -1.88 11.75
C GLN A 498 -31.02 -0.64 12.40
N TRP A 499 -30.24 0.12 11.60
CA TRP A 499 -29.63 1.37 12.04
C TRP A 499 -30.59 2.56 11.79
N VAL A 500 -30.69 3.44 12.77
CA VAL A 500 -31.42 4.71 12.72
C VAL A 500 -30.52 5.84 13.20
N TYR A 501 -30.92 7.09 13.03
CA TYR A 501 -30.16 8.24 13.50
C TYR A 501 -31.05 9.16 14.34
N ALA A 502 -30.64 9.41 15.58
CA ALA A 502 -31.21 10.38 16.46
C ALA A 502 -30.45 11.70 16.39
N ASN A 503 -31.13 12.82 16.16
CA ASN A 503 -30.48 14.14 16.13
C ASN A 503 -30.09 14.60 17.56
N GLU A 504 -29.53 15.79 17.68
CA GLU A 504 -29.12 16.35 18.98
C GLU A 504 -30.28 16.48 20.00
N SER A 505 -31.53 16.50 19.56
CA SER A 505 -32.68 16.46 20.43
C SER A 505 -33.17 15.02 20.73
N GLY A 506 -32.45 14.00 20.30
CA GLY A 506 -32.75 12.59 20.46
C GLY A 506 -33.86 12.05 19.54
N ALA A 507 -34.49 12.91 18.75
CA ALA A 507 -35.58 12.47 17.86
C ALA A 507 -35.02 11.80 16.59
N LEU A 508 -35.60 10.68 16.19
CA LEU A 508 -35.22 9.98 14.96
C LEU A 508 -35.54 10.82 13.73
N VAL A 509 -34.57 10.96 12.85
CA VAL A 509 -34.68 11.74 11.62
C VAL A 509 -34.63 10.88 10.38
N GLY A 510 -35.21 11.37 9.28
CA GLY A 510 -35.14 10.77 7.95
C GLY A 510 -34.51 11.74 6.95
N GLY A 511 -34.07 11.23 5.82
CA GLY A 511 -33.33 11.99 4.81
C GLY A 511 -31.84 11.94 5.04
N TRP A 512 -31.14 12.94 4.49
CA TRP A 512 -29.67 13.02 4.60
C TRP A 512 -29.22 13.51 5.96
N VAL A 513 -28.29 12.79 6.57
CA VAL A 513 -27.58 13.22 7.78
C VAL A 513 -26.06 13.15 7.54
N ARG A 514 -25.34 14.00 8.25
CA ARG A 514 -23.88 14.00 8.21
C ARG A 514 -23.34 13.68 9.59
N ASP A 515 -22.52 12.61 9.65
CA ASP A 515 -21.90 12.18 10.89
C ASP A 515 -20.48 11.69 10.62
N GLY A 516 -19.55 11.96 11.51
CA GLY A 516 -18.13 11.57 11.35
C GLY A 516 -17.49 11.99 10.01
N GLY A 517 -17.97 13.09 9.39
CA GLY A 517 -17.48 13.56 8.09
C GLY A 517 -18.14 12.92 6.88
N SER A 518 -18.90 11.83 7.03
CA SER A 518 -19.61 11.10 5.97
C SER A 518 -21.09 11.47 5.91
N TRP A 519 -21.71 11.31 4.73
CA TRP A 519 -23.15 11.46 4.55
C TRP A 519 -23.82 10.10 4.57
N TYR A 520 -24.99 10.04 5.19
CA TYR A 520 -25.84 8.84 5.28
C TYR A 520 -27.27 9.21 4.89
N TYR A 521 -28.04 8.25 4.42
CA TYR A 521 -29.44 8.46 4.08
C TYR A 521 -30.36 7.53 4.89
N LEU A 522 -31.21 8.14 5.67
CA LEU A 522 -32.25 7.46 6.43
C LEU A 522 -33.56 7.52 5.65
N ASP A 523 -34.24 6.40 5.52
CA ASP A 523 -35.57 6.35 4.88
C ASP A 523 -36.54 7.33 5.56
N PRO A 524 -37.12 8.29 4.84
CA PRO A 524 -38.00 9.30 5.47
C PRO A 524 -39.18 8.76 6.23
N ALA A 525 -39.72 7.57 5.84
CA ALA A 525 -40.86 6.98 6.47
C ALA A 525 -40.48 6.08 7.67
N THR A 526 -39.52 5.19 7.49
CA THR A 526 -39.11 4.21 8.49
C THR A 526 -37.99 4.68 9.41
N LYS A 527 -37.28 5.77 9.05
CA LYS A 527 -36.08 6.30 9.71
C LYS A 527 -34.85 5.35 9.65
N VAL A 528 -34.96 4.26 8.92
CA VAL A 528 -33.90 3.25 8.82
C VAL A 528 -32.85 3.67 7.83
N MET A 529 -31.58 3.49 8.19
CA MET A 529 -30.42 3.75 7.33
C MET A 529 -30.46 2.87 6.09
N LYS A 530 -30.27 3.48 4.93
CA LYS A 530 -30.20 2.79 3.64
C LYS A 530 -28.77 2.40 3.30
N THR A 531 -28.66 1.32 2.52
CA THR A 531 -27.45 0.88 1.82
C THR A 531 -27.80 0.63 0.36
N GLY A 532 -26.80 0.59 -0.51
CA GLY A 532 -27.00 0.43 -1.95
C GLY A 532 -27.55 1.69 -2.61
N TRP A 533 -28.29 1.54 -3.71
CA TRP A 533 -28.79 2.65 -4.50
C TRP A 533 -30.00 3.35 -3.86
N VAL A 534 -29.92 4.66 -3.80
CA VAL A 534 -31.00 5.54 -3.30
C VAL A 534 -31.25 6.65 -4.33
N ALA A 535 -32.53 6.83 -4.66
CA ALA A 535 -33.00 7.95 -5.49
C ALA A 535 -33.52 9.07 -4.57
N ASP A 536 -32.95 10.25 -4.66
CA ASP A 536 -33.40 11.42 -3.93
C ASP A 536 -33.24 12.70 -4.77
N GLY A 537 -34.21 13.58 -4.73
CA GLY A 537 -34.19 14.84 -5.46
C GLY A 537 -33.93 14.70 -6.98
N GLY A 538 -34.36 13.61 -7.62
CA GLY A 538 -34.16 13.33 -9.04
C GLY A 538 -32.73 12.89 -9.39
N SER A 539 -31.91 12.55 -8.42
CA SER A 539 -30.55 12.02 -8.57
C SER A 539 -30.41 10.67 -7.87
N TRP A 540 -29.51 9.83 -8.39
CA TRP A 540 -29.15 8.57 -7.76
C TRP A 540 -27.86 8.73 -6.95
N TYR A 541 -27.83 8.08 -5.81
CA TYR A 541 -26.69 8.01 -4.88
C TYR A 541 -26.43 6.56 -4.52
N TYR A 542 -25.21 6.24 -4.16
CA TYR A 542 -24.85 4.91 -3.69
C TYR A 542 -24.33 4.98 -2.26
N LEU A 543 -24.97 4.22 -1.37
CA LEU A 543 -24.56 4.06 0.03
C LEU A 543 -23.82 2.74 0.16
N THR A 544 -22.62 2.77 0.73
CA THR A 544 -21.80 1.58 0.96
C THR A 544 -22.49 0.60 1.92
N GLY A 545 -21.91 -0.57 2.12
CA GLY A 545 -22.42 -1.53 3.12
C GLY A 545 -22.43 -0.98 4.55
N SER A 546 -21.61 0.04 4.84
CA SER A 546 -21.63 0.77 6.13
C SER A 546 -22.66 1.89 6.17
N GLY A 547 -23.44 2.12 5.11
CA GLY A 547 -24.40 3.23 4.97
C GLY A 547 -23.78 4.56 4.53
N ALA A 548 -22.47 4.70 4.49
CA ALA A 548 -21.81 5.94 4.06
C ALA A 548 -21.99 6.19 2.57
N MET A 549 -22.29 7.44 2.18
CA MET A 549 -22.40 7.85 0.77
C MET A 549 -21.07 7.72 0.05
N ALA A 550 -21.08 6.98 -1.04
CA ALA A 550 -19.92 6.79 -1.89
C ALA A 550 -19.67 7.99 -2.82
N THR A 551 -18.42 8.22 -3.17
CA THR A 551 -17.97 9.14 -4.22
C THR A 551 -16.91 8.44 -5.07
N GLY A 552 -16.71 8.89 -6.30
CA GLY A 552 -15.78 8.25 -7.23
C GLY A 552 -16.37 6.99 -7.88
N TRP A 553 -15.51 6.06 -8.26
CA TRP A 553 -15.91 4.83 -8.93
C TRP A 553 -16.45 3.79 -7.95
N VAL A 554 -17.57 3.20 -8.28
CA VAL A 554 -18.22 2.11 -7.53
C VAL A 554 -18.53 0.96 -8.47
N ASN A 555 -18.19 -0.25 -8.08
CA ASN A 555 -18.63 -1.47 -8.75
C ASN A 555 -19.83 -2.06 -8.01
N ASP A 556 -20.94 -2.23 -8.73
CA ASP A 556 -22.13 -2.89 -8.20
C ASP A 556 -22.64 -3.91 -9.21
N GLY A 557 -22.75 -5.15 -8.79
CA GLY A 557 -23.18 -6.26 -9.64
C GLY A 557 -22.32 -6.47 -10.91
N GLY A 558 -21.03 -6.13 -10.88
CA GLY A 558 -20.13 -6.24 -12.03
C GLY A 558 -20.18 -5.05 -13.00
N SER A 559 -21.01 -4.05 -12.77
CA SER A 559 -21.06 -2.79 -13.52
C SER A 559 -20.38 -1.67 -12.75
N TRP A 560 -19.63 -0.83 -13.44
CA TRP A 560 -18.99 0.34 -12.86
C TRP A 560 -19.86 1.59 -13.01
N TYR A 561 -19.95 2.36 -11.96
CA TYR A 561 -20.67 3.63 -11.86
C TYR A 561 -19.74 4.69 -11.30
N TYR A 562 -20.02 5.96 -11.60
CA TYR A 562 -19.25 7.07 -11.06
C TYR A 562 -20.16 8.04 -10.29
N LEU A 563 -19.83 8.28 -9.03
CA LEU A 563 -20.49 9.25 -8.17
C LEU A 563 -19.59 10.50 -8.10
N ASN A 564 -20.14 11.66 -8.39
CA ASN A 564 -19.37 12.91 -8.32
C ASN A 564 -19.05 13.29 -6.85
N ALA A 565 -18.34 14.39 -6.63
CA ALA A 565 -17.95 14.83 -5.29
C ALA A 565 -19.14 15.14 -4.34
N SER A 566 -20.36 15.35 -4.89
CA SER A 566 -21.60 15.49 -4.11
C SER A 566 -22.38 14.17 -3.97
N GLY A 567 -21.78 13.04 -4.35
CA GLY A 567 -22.38 11.70 -4.29
C GLY A 567 -23.38 11.40 -5.41
N LYS A 568 -23.65 12.31 -6.34
CA LYS A 568 -24.61 12.09 -7.42
C LYS A 568 -24.02 11.22 -8.52
N MET A 569 -24.80 10.22 -8.95
CA MET A 569 -24.44 9.37 -10.08
C MET A 569 -24.30 10.16 -11.36
N ALA A 570 -23.16 10.01 -12.05
CA ALA A 570 -22.91 10.60 -13.35
C ALA A 570 -23.53 9.78 -14.47
N THR A 571 -23.91 10.45 -15.57
CA THR A 571 -24.36 9.84 -16.82
C THR A 571 -23.75 10.61 -18.00
N GLY A 572 -23.65 9.98 -19.17
CA GLY A 572 -23.05 10.61 -20.36
C GLY A 572 -21.52 10.65 -20.29
N TRP A 573 -20.94 11.62 -21.00
CA TRP A 573 -19.48 11.78 -21.05
C TRP A 573 -18.90 12.26 -19.72
N LEU A 574 -17.85 11.59 -19.27
CA LEU A 574 -17.17 11.88 -18.03
C LEU A 574 -15.65 11.90 -18.25
N ASN A 575 -14.98 12.94 -17.75
CA ASN A 575 -13.52 12.99 -17.69
C ASN A 575 -13.04 12.81 -16.25
N VAL A 576 -12.20 11.81 -16.00
CA VAL A 576 -11.58 11.55 -14.71
C VAL A 576 -10.08 11.34 -14.92
N GLY A 577 -9.27 12.18 -14.29
CA GLY A 577 -7.82 12.07 -14.37
C GLY A 577 -7.25 12.19 -15.80
N GLY A 578 -7.93 12.92 -16.70
CA GLY A 578 -7.54 13.07 -18.10
C GLY A 578 -8.07 11.98 -19.04
N SER A 579 -8.65 10.91 -18.51
CA SER A 579 -9.28 9.83 -19.29
C SER A 579 -10.78 10.09 -19.48
N TRP A 580 -11.30 9.81 -20.69
CA TRP A 580 -12.71 9.96 -21.01
C TRP A 580 -13.44 8.62 -20.93
N TYR A 581 -14.59 8.66 -20.30
CA TYR A 581 -15.53 7.54 -20.14
C TYR A 581 -16.90 7.93 -20.64
N TYR A 582 -17.76 6.96 -20.92
CA TYR A 582 -19.18 7.20 -21.15
C TYR A 582 -20.04 6.32 -20.25
N LEU A 583 -20.88 6.96 -19.47
CA LEU A 583 -21.86 6.32 -18.60
C LEU A 583 -23.20 6.30 -19.33
N SER A 584 -23.86 5.14 -19.35
CA SER A 584 -25.19 4.97 -19.94
C SER A 584 -26.23 5.85 -19.21
N PRO A 585 -27.44 6.00 -19.72
CA PRO A 585 -28.52 6.66 -18.99
C PRO A 585 -28.84 6.01 -17.63
N SER A 586 -28.53 4.72 -17.45
CA SER A 586 -28.64 4.03 -16.17
C SER A 586 -27.41 4.22 -15.26
N GLY A 587 -26.40 4.99 -15.70
CA GLY A 587 -25.17 5.25 -14.97
C GLY A 587 -24.06 4.22 -15.19
N ALA A 588 -24.35 3.07 -15.80
CA ALA A 588 -23.34 2.04 -16.02
C ALA A 588 -22.27 2.47 -17.05
N MET A 589 -21.00 2.28 -16.72
CA MET A 589 -19.88 2.56 -17.59
C MET A 589 -19.89 1.61 -18.80
N LEU A 590 -19.73 2.16 -20.00
CA LEU A 590 -19.69 1.39 -21.24
C LEU A 590 -18.26 0.97 -21.59
N THR A 591 -18.13 -0.23 -22.16
CA THR A 591 -16.89 -0.79 -22.69
C THR A 591 -17.11 -1.30 -24.12
N GLY A 592 -16.02 -1.58 -24.84
CA GLY A 592 -16.08 -2.10 -26.21
C GLY A 592 -16.55 -1.06 -27.22
N THR A 593 -17.12 -1.50 -28.35
CA THR A 593 -17.59 -0.63 -29.42
C THR A 593 -19.04 -0.21 -29.15
N GLN A 594 -19.28 1.10 -29.09
CA GLN A 594 -20.59 1.69 -28.78
C GLN A 594 -20.99 2.73 -29.84
N VAL A 595 -22.29 2.83 -30.10
CA VAL A 595 -22.84 3.88 -30.97
C VAL A 595 -23.58 4.90 -30.09
N ILE A 596 -23.02 6.12 -30.00
CA ILE A 596 -23.54 7.19 -29.17
C ILE A 596 -23.93 8.36 -30.09
N ASN A 597 -25.19 8.74 -30.09
CA ASN A 597 -25.73 9.79 -30.96
C ASN A 597 -25.35 9.60 -32.43
N GLY A 598 -25.40 8.36 -32.93
CA GLY A 598 -25.11 8.02 -34.34
C GLY A 598 -23.62 7.99 -34.71
N ARG A 599 -22.72 8.16 -33.73
CA ARG A 599 -21.26 8.03 -33.92
C ARG A 599 -20.72 6.82 -33.19
N THR A 600 -19.78 6.13 -33.81
CA THR A 600 -19.13 4.96 -33.20
C THR A 600 -17.94 5.41 -32.37
N TYR A 601 -17.88 4.91 -31.15
CA TYR A 601 -16.78 5.10 -30.18
C TYR A 601 -16.28 3.74 -29.71
N VAL A 602 -15.00 3.65 -29.41
CA VAL A 602 -14.39 2.43 -28.88
C VAL A 602 -13.82 2.73 -27.50
N PHE A 603 -14.24 1.94 -26.54
CA PHE A 603 -13.76 1.98 -25.16
C PHE A 603 -12.97 0.71 -24.87
N ASP A 604 -11.90 0.81 -24.11
CA ASP A 604 -11.14 -0.35 -23.66
C ASP A 604 -11.90 -1.15 -22.57
N ALA A 605 -11.28 -2.20 -22.06
CA ALA A 605 -11.87 -3.04 -21.02
C ALA A 605 -12.08 -2.28 -19.69
N ASN A 606 -11.35 -1.19 -19.46
CA ASN A 606 -11.49 -0.31 -18.30
C ASN A 606 -12.45 0.86 -18.55
N GLY A 607 -13.12 0.88 -19.71
CA GLY A 607 -14.08 1.93 -20.08
C GLY A 607 -13.45 3.23 -20.58
N VAL A 608 -12.13 3.27 -20.80
CA VAL A 608 -11.47 4.46 -21.33
C VAL A 608 -11.70 4.57 -22.83
N TRP A 609 -12.15 5.74 -23.27
CA TRP A 609 -12.32 6.01 -24.71
C TRP A 609 -10.96 6.03 -25.41
N VAL A 610 -10.80 5.18 -26.42
CA VAL A 610 -9.57 5.03 -27.20
C VAL A 610 -9.69 5.56 -28.63
N ARG A 611 -10.91 5.67 -29.18
CA ARG A 611 -11.20 6.32 -30.48
C ARG A 611 -12.70 6.54 -30.72
#